data_072396a83cd5af114b45e25d531b5cc2
#
_entry.id   072396a83cd5af114b45e25d531b5cc2
#
_cell.length_a   1.000
_cell.length_b   1.000
_cell.length_c   1.000
_cell.angle_alpha   90.00
_cell.angle_beta   90.00
_cell.angle_gamma   90.00
#
_symmetry.space_group_name_H-M   'P 1'
#
loop_
_entity.id
_entity.type
_entity.pdbx_description
1 polymer ?
#
loop_
_entity_poly.entity_id
_entity_poly.type
_entity_poly.pdbx_seq_one_letter_code
_entity_poly.pdbx_strand_id
1 'polypeptide(L)'
;MFCDDFKDLLPLYNNIGYVRNTYTVHESSSNSKVKDVIWINSCFQYFDTKIAKDLTAFFQNAKANEIFRLDCDGAFLVQGDNHKYLFLNELKSTFDSADIYHASNQIVSTYIKLNMILNLLPNYRKKDIKVKGFIFSRHAPADKNHLRDLHRKSIDKRKQDAKGAELVLRLCCKKKQDKVIIKPSQCPKLKDIPLGNNALFDELELYHIDVKEPNTSIIMDTSKFL
;
A
#
# COMPACT_ATOMS: atom_id res chain seq x y z
N MET A 1 10.42 5.72 20.90
CA MET A 1 9.84 5.93 19.55
C MET A 1 9.71 4.58 18.85
N PHE A 2 8.75 4.32 17.95
CA PHE A 2 8.52 2.95 17.43
C PHE A 2 9.74 2.25 16.85
N CYS A 3 10.66 2.99 16.22
CA CYS A 3 11.88 2.38 15.67
C CYS A 3 12.84 1.86 16.73
N ASP A 4 12.92 2.51 17.85
CA ASP A 4 13.80 2.07 18.95
C ASP A 4 13.21 0.82 19.60
N ASP A 5 11.90 0.86 19.92
CA ASP A 5 11.14 -0.30 20.42
C ASP A 5 11.22 -1.49 19.44
N PHE A 6 11.20 -1.21 18.13
CA PHE A 6 11.35 -2.23 17.08
C PHE A 6 12.73 -2.86 17.04
N LYS A 7 13.78 -2.05 17.14
CA LYS A 7 15.17 -2.54 17.17
C LYS A 7 15.44 -3.40 18.40
N ASP A 8 14.86 -3.00 19.53
CA ASP A 8 14.98 -3.74 20.77
C ASP A 8 14.25 -5.09 20.69
N LEU A 9 13.06 -5.12 20.06
CA LEU A 9 12.29 -6.34 19.87
C LEU A 9 12.88 -7.26 18.78
N LEU A 10 13.42 -6.70 17.72
CA LEU A 10 13.89 -7.41 16.53
C LEU A 10 15.31 -6.98 16.13
N PRO A 11 16.33 -7.23 16.97
CA PRO A 11 17.67 -6.68 16.78
C PRO A 11 18.40 -7.21 15.54
N LEU A 12 17.95 -8.32 14.95
CA LEU A 12 18.55 -8.90 13.74
C LEU A 12 18.09 -8.20 12.43
N TYR A 13 17.08 -7.33 12.48
CA TYR A 13 16.66 -6.54 11.33
C TYR A 13 17.44 -5.23 11.28
N ASN A 14 18.46 -5.18 10.42
CA ASN A 14 19.39 -4.05 10.35
C ASN A 14 18.82 -2.80 9.67
N ASN A 15 17.74 -2.95 8.88
CA ASN A 15 17.15 -1.90 8.05
C ASN A 15 15.89 -1.29 8.68
N ILE A 16 15.88 -1.09 9.99
CA ILE A 16 14.88 -0.33 10.71
C ILE A 16 15.54 0.93 11.23
N GLY A 17 15.00 2.08 10.91
CA GLY A 17 15.65 3.31 11.35
C GLY A 17 14.95 4.59 10.97
N TYR A 18 15.71 5.66 11.10
CA TYR A 18 15.31 7.01 10.72
C TYR A 18 16.10 7.48 9.52
N VAL A 19 15.39 8.07 8.57
CA VAL A 19 15.97 8.84 7.47
C VAL A 19 15.36 10.22 7.51
N ARG A 20 16.21 11.25 7.47
CA ARG A 20 15.76 12.65 7.44
C ARG A 20 15.76 13.14 6.00
N ASN A 21 14.75 13.94 5.68
CA ASN A 21 14.56 14.67 4.43
C ASN A 21 14.15 13.84 3.23
N THR A 22 14.68 12.63 3.03
CA THR A 22 14.33 11.80 1.87
C THR A 22 14.24 10.33 2.23
N TYR A 23 13.29 9.62 1.61
CA TYR A 23 13.20 8.17 1.65
C TYR A 23 12.89 7.64 0.24
N THR A 24 13.65 6.65 -0.24
CA THR A 24 13.47 6.08 -1.58
C THR A 24 12.82 4.71 -1.49
N VAL A 25 11.73 4.53 -2.22
CA VAL A 25 11.12 3.23 -2.52
C VAL A 25 11.65 2.76 -3.85
N HIS A 26 12.21 1.57 -3.90
CA HIS A 26 12.86 1.01 -5.09
C HIS A 26 12.18 -0.28 -5.56
N GLU A 27 11.87 -0.35 -6.86
CA GLU A 27 11.42 -1.57 -7.51
C GLU A 27 12.62 -2.32 -8.11
N SER A 28 12.85 -3.51 -7.60
CA SER A 28 14.01 -4.34 -7.98
C SER A 28 13.86 -5.06 -9.33
N SER A 29 12.63 -5.19 -9.85
CA SER A 29 12.38 -5.87 -11.12
C SER A 29 13.03 -5.13 -12.29
N SER A 30 13.87 -5.82 -13.07
CA SER A 30 14.55 -5.24 -14.24
C SER A 30 13.57 -4.74 -15.30
N ASN A 31 12.40 -5.37 -15.41
CA ASN A 31 11.37 -5.06 -16.41
C ASN A 31 10.41 -3.94 -15.98
N SER A 32 10.49 -3.48 -14.74
CA SER A 32 9.62 -2.40 -14.28
C SER A 32 9.95 -1.09 -14.97
N LYS A 33 8.90 -0.35 -15.34
CA LYS A 33 9.00 0.99 -15.94
C LYS A 33 8.95 2.11 -14.90
N VAL A 34 8.52 1.80 -13.69
CA VAL A 34 8.57 2.69 -12.51
C VAL A 34 9.62 2.11 -11.59
N LYS A 35 10.72 2.83 -11.38
CA LYS A 35 11.90 2.30 -10.65
C LYS A 35 12.01 2.86 -9.25
N ASP A 36 11.96 4.18 -9.11
CA ASP A 36 12.21 4.85 -7.85
C ASP A 36 11.14 5.88 -7.55
N VAL A 37 10.70 5.90 -6.30
CA VAL A 37 9.87 6.97 -5.75
C VAL A 37 10.62 7.58 -4.56
N ILE A 38 10.96 8.84 -4.66
CA ILE A 38 11.71 9.58 -3.65
C ILE A 38 10.74 10.48 -2.88
N TRP A 39 10.47 10.12 -1.64
CA TRP A 39 9.70 10.94 -0.71
C TRP A 39 10.60 11.97 -0.04
N ILE A 40 10.15 13.22 0.03
CA ILE A 40 10.89 14.35 0.60
C ILE A 40 10.07 15.08 1.68
N ASN A 41 10.74 16.01 2.37
CA ASN A 41 10.16 16.95 3.33
C ASN A 41 9.57 16.29 4.59
N SER A 42 10.20 15.23 5.11
CA SER A 42 9.80 14.64 6.39
C SER A 42 10.95 13.90 7.09
N CYS A 43 10.67 13.50 8.32
CA CYS A 43 11.47 12.50 9.01
C CYS A 43 10.74 11.16 8.92
N PHE A 44 11.36 10.20 8.25
CA PHE A 44 10.77 8.93 7.93
C PHE A 44 11.28 7.85 8.90
N GLN A 45 10.35 7.09 9.49
CA GLN A 45 10.64 5.84 10.17
C GLN A 45 10.34 4.72 9.18
N TYR A 46 11.35 4.06 8.65
CA TYR A 46 11.18 3.00 7.68
C TYR A 46 11.29 1.62 8.33
N PHE A 47 10.62 0.66 7.71
CA PHE A 47 10.66 -0.74 8.07
C PHE A 47 11.36 -1.53 6.99
N ASP A 48 12.16 -2.52 7.40
CA ASP A 48 12.65 -3.51 6.45
C ASP A 48 11.45 -4.30 5.87
N THR A 49 11.27 -4.23 4.56
CA THR A 49 10.24 -5.02 3.88
C THR A 49 10.43 -6.51 4.07
N LYS A 50 11.66 -6.96 4.42
CA LYS A 50 11.94 -8.34 4.80
C LYS A 50 11.09 -8.81 5.98
N ILE A 51 10.77 -7.94 6.94
CA ILE A 51 9.90 -8.27 8.07
C ILE A 51 8.54 -8.76 7.57
N ALA A 52 7.92 -8.04 6.63
CA ALA A 52 6.65 -8.45 6.05
C ALA A 52 6.79 -9.77 5.28
N LYS A 53 7.90 -9.97 4.55
CA LYS A 53 8.19 -11.20 3.80
C LYS A 53 8.40 -12.39 4.73
N ASP A 54 9.09 -12.22 5.84
CA ASP A 54 9.31 -13.30 6.82
C ASP A 54 8.01 -13.75 7.48
N LEU A 55 7.07 -12.82 7.71
CA LEU A 55 5.72 -13.18 8.15
C LEU A 55 4.93 -13.97 7.11
N THR A 56 5.26 -13.85 5.83
CA THR A 56 4.65 -14.67 4.78
C THR A 56 4.87 -16.16 5.03
N ALA A 57 6.04 -16.56 5.51
CA ALA A 57 6.32 -17.96 5.88
C ALA A 57 5.42 -18.43 7.05
N PHE A 58 5.17 -17.57 8.03
CA PHE A 58 4.25 -17.87 9.12
C PHE A 58 2.81 -18.15 8.61
N PHE A 59 2.37 -17.44 7.60
CA PHE A 59 1.03 -17.57 7.03
C PHE A 59 0.90 -18.64 5.94
N GLN A 60 1.91 -19.47 5.68
CA GLN A 60 1.82 -20.51 4.64
C GLN A 60 0.65 -21.48 4.82
N ASN A 61 0.27 -21.74 6.08
CA ASN A 61 -0.84 -22.63 6.43
C ASN A 61 -2.15 -21.86 6.72
N ALA A 62 -2.19 -20.55 6.52
CA ALA A 62 -3.42 -19.79 6.72
C ALA A 62 -4.44 -20.12 5.62
N LYS A 63 -5.74 -20.11 5.99
CA LYS A 63 -6.86 -20.38 5.07
C LYS A 63 -6.82 -19.51 3.80
N ALA A 64 -6.31 -18.30 3.91
CA ALA A 64 -6.15 -17.37 2.78
C ALA A 64 -4.68 -17.02 2.56
N ASN A 65 -3.85 -18.03 2.45
CA ASN A 65 -2.42 -17.86 2.25
C ASN A 65 -2.07 -16.99 1.03
N GLU A 66 -2.94 -16.93 0.01
CA GLU A 66 -2.71 -16.13 -1.19
C GLU A 66 -2.55 -14.63 -0.91
N ILE A 67 -3.41 -14.05 -0.06
CA ILE A 67 -3.28 -12.63 0.25
C ILE A 67 -2.01 -12.36 1.06
N PHE A 68 -1.67 -13.25 2.00
CA PHE A 68 -0.51 -13.06 2.86
C PHE A 68 0.85 -13.32 2.17
N ARG A 69 0.85 -13.82 0.93
CA ARG A 69 2.05 -13.90 0.08
C ARG A 69 2.39 -12.58 -0.61
N LEU A 70 1.52 -11.59 -0.52
CA LEU A 70 1.67 -10.33 -1.21
C LEU A 70 2.37 -9.31 -0.31
N ASP A 71 3.34 -8.58 -0.86
CA ASP A 71 4.04 -7.49 -0.19
C ASP A 71 4.15 -6.29 -1.13
N CYS A 72 4.03 -5.08 -0.58
CA CYS A 72 4.31 -3.86 -1.33
C CYS A 72 5.81 -3.52 -1.31
N ASP A 73 6.23 -2.62 -2.21
CA ASP A 73 7.64 -2.31 -2.44
C ASP A 73 8.27 -1.46 -1.33
N GLY A 74 7.46 -0.69 -0.59
CA GLY A 74 7.98 0.13 0.50
C GLY A 74 6.96 0.50 1.54
N ALA A 75 7.40 0.57 2.80
CA ALA A 75 6.58 0.96 3.94
C ALA A 75 7.36 1.85 4.90
N PHE A 76 6.75 2.96 5.33
CA PHE A 76 7.35 3.85 6.31
C PHE A 76 6.29 4.64 7.09
N LEU A 77 6.66 5.08 8.29
CA LEU A 77 5.86 5.98 9.10
C LEU A 77 6.34 7.41 8.94
N VAL A 78 5.40 8.33 8.93
CA VAL A 78 5.63 9.77 8.92
C VAL A 78 4.90 10.38 10.12
N GLN A 79 5.56 11.30 10.83
CA GLN A 79 4.94 12.10 11.87
C GLN A 79 4.32 13.33 11.24
N GLY A 80 3.01 13.46 11.32
CA GLY A 80 2.29 14.72 11.10
C GLY A 80 1.96 15.42 12.42
N ASP A 81 1.30 16.56 12.35
CA ASP A 81 1.02 17.42 13.53
C ASP A 81 0.21 16.68 14.61
N ASN A 82 -0.87 16.01 14.21
CA ASN A 82 -1.81 15.37 15.14
C ASN A 82 -1.85 13.84 15.05
N HIS A 83 -1.27 13.26 13.99
CA HIS A 83 -1.34 11.82 13.72
C HIS A 83 0.00 11.31 13.19
N LYS A 84 0.21 10.02 13.37
CA LYS A 84 1.19 9.29 12.59
C LYS A 84 0.51 8.72 11.35
N TYR A 85 1.26 8.62 10.26
CA TYR A 85 0.78 8.11 8.99
C TYR A 85 1.64 6.93 8.57
N LEU A 86 1.02 5.80 8.29
CA LEU A 86 1.70 4.67 7.66
C LEU A 86 1.49 4.77 6.14
N PHE A 87 2.58 4.99 5.42
CA PHE A 87 2.62 5.04 3.96
C PHE A 87 3.05 3.69 3.42
N LEU A 88 2.25 3.12 2.53
CA LEU A 88 2.48 1.85 1.86
C LEU A 88 2.55 2.10 0.36
N ASN A 89 3.64 1.70 -0.28
CA ASN A 89 3.94 2.08 -1.65
C ASN A 89 4.08 0.84 -2.53
N GLU A 90 3.41 0.87 -3.68
CA GLU A 90 3.47 -0.19 -4.68
C GLU A 90 3.73 0.42 -6.06
N LEU A 91 4.71 -0.10 -6.77
CA LEU A 91 5.14 0.35 -8.08
C LEU A 91 4.69 -0.63 -9.16
N LYS A 92 3.97 -0.14 -10.17
CA LYS A 92 3.46 -0.96 -11.28
C LYS A 92 3.87 -0.38 -12.62
N SER A 93 4.18 -1.25 -13.56
CA SER A 93 4.55 -0.83 -14.92
C SER A 93 3.36 -0.30 -15.72
N THR A 94 2.14 -0.77 -15.42
CA THR A 94 0.92 -0.46 -16.15
C THR A 94 -0.24 -0.12 -15.21
N PHE A 95 -1.24 0.59 -15.75
CA PHE A 95 -2.47 0.91 -15.06
C PHE A 95 -3.62 0.10 -15.65
N ASP A 96 -3.60 -1.20 -15.47
CA ASP A 96 -4.74 -2.05 -15.81
C ASP A 96 -5.51 -2.52 -14.57
N SER A 97 -6.70 -3.09 -14.79
CA SER A 97 -7.58 -3.48 -13.69
C SER A 97 -7.01 -4.62 -12.83
N ALA A 98 -6.26 -5.54 -13.43
CA ALA A 98 -5.66 -6.67 -12.72
C ALA A 98 -4.48 -6.20 -11.87
N ASP A 99 -3.57 -5.40 -12.45
CA ASP A 99 -2.40 -4.86 -11.77
C ASP A 99 -2.79 -3.95 -10.61
N ILE A 100 -3.75 -3.03 -10.81
CA ILE A 100 -4.20 -2.12 -9.75
C ILE A 100 -4.92 -2.87 -8.63
N TYR A 101 -5.73 -3.89 -8.97
CA TYR A 101 -6.34 -4.73 -7.95
C TYR A 101 -5.30 -5.55 -7.19
N HIS A 102 -4.30 -6.10 -7.88
CA HIS A 102 -3.19 -6.80 -7.25
C HIS A 102 -2.40 -5.88 -6.31
N ALA A 103 -2.04 -4.68 -6.78
CA ALA A 103 -1.37 -3.65 -5.99
C ALA A 103 -2.14 -3.29 -4.71
N SER A 104 -3.46 -3.12 -4.81
CA SER A 104 -4.29 -2.85 -3.64
C SER A 104 -4.25 -3.98 -2.61
N ASN A 105 -4.20 -5.24 -3.06
CA ASN A 105 -4.08 -6.39 -2.17
C ASN A 105 -2.67 -6.51 -1.55
N GLN A 106 -1.60 -6.11 -2.27
CA GLN A 106 -0.24 -6.03 -1.73
C GLN A 106 -0.19 -5.01 -0.58
N ILE A 107 -0.74 -3.82 -0.78
CA ILE A 107 -0.85 -2.78 0.24
C ILE A 107 -1.62 -3.27 1.47
N VAL A 108 -2.79 -3.89 1.26
CA VAL A 108 -3.62 -4.43 2.35
C VAL A 108 -2.89 -5.52 3.13
N SER A 109 -2.25 -6.45 2.44
CA SER A 109 -1.48 -7.53 3.04
C SER A 109 -0.32 -7.00 3.88
N THR A 110 0.46 -6.09 3.32
CA THR A 110 1.60 -5.49 4.02
C THR A 110 1.13 -4.73 5.27
N TYR A 111 0.01 -3.99 5.18
CA TYR A 111 -0.58 -3.35 6.35
C TYR A 111 -0.87 -4.37 7.45
N ILE A 112 -1.58 -5.46 7.14
CA ILE A 112 -1.97 -6.45 8.14
C ILE A 112 -0.74 -7.03 8.84
N LYS A 113 0.27 -7.42 8.07
CA LYS A 113 1.53 -7.98 8.60
C LYS A 113 2.27 -6.99 9.50
N LEU A 114 2.45 -5.75 9.05
CA LEU A 114 3.10 -4.71 9.85
C LEU A 114 2.30 -4.37 11.10
N ASN A 115 0.97 -4.24 10.99
CA ASN A 115 0.11 -3.94 12.13
C ASN A 115 0.16 -5.05 13.18
N MET A 116 0.27 -6.31 12.78
CA MET A 116 0.43 -7.44 13.73
C MET A 116 1.72 -7.30 14.54
N ILE A 117 2.83 -6.96 13.91
CA ILE A 117 4.11 -6.75 14.60
C ILE A 117 4.05 -5.48 15.46
N LEU A 118 3.52 -4.39 14.90
CA LEU A 118 3.37 -3.14 15.65
C LEU A 118 2.55 -3.31 16.93
N ASN A 119 1.56 -4.21 16.93
CA ASN A 119 0.79 -4.54 18.13
C ASN A 119 1.60 -5.24 19.24
N LEU A 120 2.83 -5.70 18.96
CA LEU A 120 3.74 -6.21 19.98
C LEU A 120 4.45 -5.07 20.74
N LEU A 121 4.43 -3.86 20.22
CA LEU A 121 5.12 -2.72 20.83
C LEU A 121 4.26 -2.08 21.92
N PRO A 122 4.85 -1.73 23.09
CA PRO A 122 4.09 -1.30 24.26
C PRO A 122 3.30 0.01 24.05
N ASN A 123 3.81 0.88 23.19
CA ASN A 123 3.24 2.20 22.93
C ASN A 123 2.47 2.31 21.62
N TYR A 124 2.24 1.18 20.94
CA TYR A 124 1.48 1.17 19.70
C TYR A 124 -0.02 1.18 19.95
N ARG A 125 -0.72 2.07 19.27
CA ARG A 125 -2.18 2.08 19.22
C ARG A 125 -2.62 2.32 17.78
N LYS A 126 -3.31 1.36 17.21
CA LYS A 126 -3.80 1.40 15.82
C LYS A 126 -4.54 2.69 15.48
N LYS A 127 -5.37 3.19 16.39
CA LYS A 127 -6.18 4.40 16.21
C LYS A 127 -5.37 5.71 16.05
N ASP A 128 -4.11 5.71 16.47
CA ASP A 128 -3.24 6.88 16.36
C ASP A 128 -2.54 6.94 15.00
N ILE A 129 -2.75 5.93 14.14
CA ILE A 129 -2.11 5.82 12.84
C ILE A 129 -3.16 5.86 11.72
N LYS A 130 -3.00 6.80 10.80
CA LYS A 130 -3.75 6.84 9.54
C LYS A 130 -2.99 6.09 8.47
N VAL A 131 -3.71 5.27 7.70
CA VAL A 131 -3.10 4.41 6.67
C VAL A 131 -3.32 5.00 5.30
N LYS A 132 -2.22 5.16 4.55
CA LYS A 132 -2.23 5.68 3.17
C LYS A 132 -1.50 4.71 2.25
N GLY A 133 -2.18 4.22 1.24
CA GLY A 133 -1.62 3.40 0.18
C GLY A 133 -1.38 4.23 -1.07
N PHE A 134 -0.25 4.03 -1.73
CA PHE A 134 0.12 4.71 -2.96
C PHE A 134 0.43 3.67 -4.03
N ILE A 135 -0.26 3.76 -5.15
CA ILE A 135 0.01 2.96 -6.35
C ILE A 135 0.59 3.90 -7.40
N PHE A 136 1.84 3.68 -7.74
CA PHE A 136 2.53 4.40 -8.81
C PHE A 136 2.48 3.55 -10.07
N SER A 137 1.86 4.05 -11.14
CA SER A 137 1.83 3.32 -12.40
C SER A 137 1.77 4.24 -13.60
N ARG A 138 2.08 3.70 -14.76
CA ARG A 138 2.02 4.45 -16.02
C ARG A 138 0.62 4.37 -16.64
N HIS A 139 0.18 5.53 -17.16
CA HIS A 139 -1.01 5.70 -17.97
C HIS A 139 -2.32 5.34 -17.27
N ALA A 140 -2.85 6.31 -16.53
CA ALA A 140 -4.27 6.27 -16.18
C ALA A 140 -5.10 6.33 -17.47
N PRO A 141 -6.16 5.50 -17.61
CA PRO A 141 -7.01 5.54 -18.78
C PRO A 141 -7.74 6.88 -18.86
N ALA A 142 -7.35 7.68 -19.85
CA ALA A 142 -7.96 8.99 -20.10
C ALA A 142 -9.09 8.94 -21.13
N ASP A 143 -9.22 7.80 -21.85
CA ASP A 143 -10.13 7.70 -22.97
C ASP A 143 -11.49 7.14 -22.56
N LYS A 144 -12.56 7.71 -23.16
CA LYS A 144 -13.95 7.34 -22.86
C LYS A 144 -14.29 5.88 -23.18
N ASN A 145 -13.63 5.27 -24.14
CA ASN A 145 -13.91 3.90 -24.54
C ASN A 145 -13.37 2.92 -23.50
N HIS A 146 -12.16 3.18 -23.00
CA HIS A 146 -11.58 2.40 -21.93
C HIS A 146 -12.42 2.48 -20.64
N LEU A 147 -12.89 3.66 -20.27
CA LEU A 147 -13.80 3.83 -19.12
C LEU A 147 -15.12 3.07 -19.30
N ARG A 148 -15.69 3.02 -20.52
CA ARG A 148 -16.89 2.21 -20.81
C ARG A 148 -16.61 0.71 -20.64
N ASP A 149 -15.46 0.23 -21.11
CA ASP A 149 -15.09 -1.18 -20.98
C ASP A 149 -14.85 -1.59 -19.53
N LEU A 150 -14.20 -0.73 -18.74
CA LEU A 150 -14.09 -0.91 -17.31
C LEU A 150 -15.46 -0.96 -16.62
N HIS A 151 -16.37 -0.05 -16.99
CA HIS A 151 -17.74 -0.05 -16.46
C HIS A 151 -18.48 -1.35 -16.79
N ARG A 152 -18.40 -1.85 -18.03
CA ARG A 152 -18.97 -3.16 -18.40
C ARG A 152 -18.39 -4.31 -17.60
N LYS A 153 -17.05 -4.31 -17.40
CA LYS A 153 -16.39 -5.33 -16.58
C LYS A 153 -16.84 -5.27 -15.12
N SER A 154 -17.01 -4.07 -14.55
CA SER A 154 -17.39 -3.89 -13.14
C SER A 154 -18.81 -4.34 -12.80
N ILE A 155 -19.72 -4.32 -13.77
CA ILE A 155 -21.12 -4.72 -13.59
C ILE A 155 -21.26 -6.24 -13.49
N ASP A 156 -20.46 -7.00 -14.25
CA ASP A 156 -20.53 -8.46 -14.23
C ASP A 156 -19.74 -9.03 -13.05
N LYS A 157 -20.39 -9.05 -11.88
CA LYS A 157 -19.78 -9.51 -10.62
C LYS A 157 -19.29 -10.96 -10.63
N ARG A 158 -19.63 -11.76 -11.64
CA ARG A 158 -19.16 -13.14 -11.83
C ARG A 158 -17.76 -13.19 -12.43
N LYS A 159 -17.33 -12.12 -13.09
CA LYS A 159 -16.00 -12.04 -13.68
C LYS A 159 -14.94 -11.72 -12.62
N GLN A 160 -13.83 -12.42 -12.68
CA GLN A 160 -12.70 -12.24 -11.77
C GLN A 160 -12.17 -10.80 -11.77
N ASP A 161 -12.24 -10.12 -12.92
CA ASP A 161 -11.75 -8.74 -13.11
C ASP A 161 -12.71 -7.64 -12.62
N ALA A 162 -13.95 -7.99 -12.24
CA ALA A 162 -14.97 -6.98 -11.90
C ALA A 162 -14.54 -6.06 -10.75
N LYS A 163 -13.90 -6.62 -9.73
CA LYS A 163 -13.42 -5.84 -8.57
C LYS A 163 -12.26 -4.91 -8.92
N GLY A 164 -11.35 -5.37 -9.76
CA GLY A 164 -10.27 -4.53 -10.29
C GLY A 164 -10.81 -3.39 -11.13
N ALA A 165 -11.75 -3.67 -12.05
CA ALA A 165 -12.40 -2.67 -12.87
C ALA A 165 -13.17 -1.62 -12.02
N GLU A 166 -13.89 -2.05 -10.98
CA GLU A 166 -14.57 -1.16 -10.03
C GLU A 166 -13.56 -0.23 -9.32
N LEU A 167 -12.45 -0.78 -8.82
CA LEU A 167 -11.43 0.00 -8.14
C LEU A 167 -10.79 1.04 -9.06
N VAL A 168 -10.42 0.64 -10.29
CA VAL A 168 -9.86 1.55 -11.29
C VAL A 168 -10.84 2.67 -11.63
N LEU A 169 -12.11 2.36 -11.84
CA LEU A 169 -13.16 3.39 -12.07
C LEU A 169 -13.24 4.37 -10.90
N ARG A 170 -13.21 3.88 -9.67
CA ARG A 170 -13.24 4.75 -8.48
C ARG A 170 -12.00 5.66 -8.41
N LEU A 171 -10.83 5.18 -8.77
CA LEU A 171 -9.60 5.98 -8.83
C LEU A 171 -9.63 7.01 -9.97
N CYS A 172 -10.21 6.67 -11.14
CA CYS A 172 -10.29 7.57 -12.30
C CYS A 172 -11.41 8.62 -12.20
N CYS A 173 -12.57 8.25 -11.61
CA CYS A 173 -13.76 9.09 -11.68
C CYS A 173 -13.89 10.14 -10.56
N LYS A 174 -12.98 10.19 -9.61
CA LYS A 174 -13.03 11.17 -8.52
C LYS A 174 -12.42 12.52 -8.92
N LYS A 175 -13.27 13.43 -9.34
CA LYS A 175 -12.93 14.80 -9.81
C LYS A 175 -12.31 15.75 -8.78
N LYS A 176 -12.26 15.42 -7.47
CA LYS A 176 -11.81 16.37 -6.41
C LYS A 176 -10.79 15.84 -5.43
N GLN A 177 -10.56 14.54 -5.36
CA GLN A 177 -9.55 13.95 -4.49
C GLN A 177 -8.98 12.75 -5.24
N ASP A 178 -7.68 12.73 -5.50
CA ASP A 178 -6.97 11.63 -6.17
C ASP A 178 -6.88 10.37 -5.30
N LYS A 179 -7.86 10.15 -4.42
CA LYS A 179 -7.89 9.04 -3.46
C LYS A 179 -9.24 8.33 -3.39
N VAL A 180 -9.18 7.08 -3.01
CA VAL A 180 -10.34 6.24 -2.68
C VAL A 180 -10.21 5.77 -1.23
N ILE A 181 -11.27 5.90 -0.44
CA ILE A 181 -11.34 5.28 0.89
C ILE A 181 -11.73 3.81 0.73
N ILE A 182 -10.94 2.92 1.30
CA ILE A 182 -11.18 1.48 1.35
C ILE A 182 -11.42 1.05 2.79
N LYS A 183 -12.46 0.24 3.02
CA LYS A 183 -12.73 -0.43 4.29
C LYS A 183 -12.46 -1.93 4.18
N PRO A 184 -12.12 -2.64 5.26
CA PRO A 184 -11.87 -4.10 5.21
C PRO A 184 -13.01 -4.89 4.56
N SER A 185 -14.26 -4.49 4.81
CA SER A 185 -15.46 -5.10 4.21
C SER A 185 -15.51 -5.01 2.68
N GLN A 186 -14.76 -4.09 2.09
CA GLN A 186 -14.63 -3.89 0.64
C GLN A 186 -13.47 -4.69 0.03
N CYS A 187 -12.69 -5.42 0.85
CA CYS A 187 -11.59 -6.28 0.43
C CYS A 187 -12.06 -7.74 0.34
N PRO A 188 -12.46 -8.23 -0.85
CA PRO A 188 -13.06 -9.56 -0.96
C PRO A 188 -12.16 -10.69 -0.47
N LYS A 189 -10.84 -10.53 -0.63
CA LYS A 189 -9.86 -11.51 -0.14
C LYS A 189 -9.77 -11.59 1.39
N LEU A 190 -10.32 -10.62 2.12
CA LEU A 190 -10.37 -10.65 3.59
C LEU A 190 -11.67 -11.24 4.14
N LYS A 191 -12.72 -11.37 3.31
CA LYS A 191 -14.09 -11.69 3.76
C LYS A 191 -14.19 -13.00 4.54
N ASP A 192 -13.42 -14.00 4.11
CA ASP A 192 -13.51 -15.36 4.67
C ASP A 192 -12.34 -15.69 5.62
N ILE A 193 -11.56 -14.66 5.99
CA ILE A 193 -10.43 -14.82 6.91
C ILE A 193 -10.90 -14.37 8.29
N PRO A 194 -10.80 -15.21 9.33
CA PRO A 194 -11.21 -14.86 10.69
C PRO A 194 -10.16 -13.98 11.39
N LEU A 195 -9.98 -12.76 10.89
CA LEU A 195 -9.09 -11.78 11.52
C LEU A 195 -9.84 -10.93 12.53
N GLY A 196 -9.25 -10.75 13.71
CA GLY A 196 -9.75 -9.80 14.69
C GLY A 196 -9.67 -8.35 14.20
N ASN A 197 -10.56 -7.49 14.71
CA ASN A 197 -10.61 -6.07 14.31
C ASN A 197 -9.28 -5.33 14.54
N ASN A 198 -8.50 -5.74 15.52
CA ASN A 198 -7.18 -5.14 15.78
C ASN A 198 -6.15 -5.44 14.71
N ALA A 199 -6.31 -6.53 13.93
CA ALA A 199 -5.44 -6.84 12.81
C ALA A 199 -5.77 -6.03 11.56
N LEU A 200 -7.02 -5.55 11.43
CA LEU A 200 -7.52 -4.84 10.27
C LEU A 200 -7.38 -3.31 10.43
N PHE A 201 -7.24 -2.58 9.33
CA PHE A 201 -7.37 -1.11 9.32
C PHE A 201 -8.83 -0.69 9.53
N ASP A 202 -9.03 0.52 10.01
CA ASP A 202 -10.38 1.10 10.06
C ASP A 202 -10.75 1.68 8.70
N GLU A 203 -9.86 2.50 8.15
CA GLU A 203 -9.92 3.05 6.80
C GLU A 203 -8.52 3.11 6.20
N LEU A 204 -8.42 2.89 4.89
CA LEU A 204 -7.21 3.05 4.11
C LEU A 204 -7.49 4.04 2.99
N GLU A 205 -6.75 5.14 2.96
CA GLU A 205 -6.77 6.08 1.85
C GLU A 205 -5.85 5.54 0.74
N LEU A 206 -6.42 5.15 -0.39
CA LEU A 206 -5.66 4.66 -1.54
C LEU A 206 -5.56 5.74 -2.61
N TYR A 207 -4.34 6.08 -2.98
CA TYR A 207 -3.98 7.05 -4.01
C TYR A 207 -3.45 6.32 -5.24
N HIS A 208 -3.76 6.87 -6.42
CA HIS A 208 -3.08 6.52 -7.66
C HIS A 208 -2.28 7.71 -8.15
N ILE A 209 -1.01 7.49 -8.46
CA ILE A 209 -0.08 8.49 -8.99
C ILE A 209 0.33 8.08 -10.40
N ASP A 210 -0.07 8.88 -11.37
CA ASP A 210 0.27 8.65 -12.77
C ASP A 210 1.72 9.05 -13.07
N VAL A 211 2.51 8.08 -13.50
CA VAL A 211 3.92 8.24 -13.86
C VAL A 211 4.04 8.47 -15.35
N LYS A 212 4.28 9.69 -15.76
CA LYS A 212 4.29 10.08 -17.18
C LYS A 212 5.47 9.52 -17.95
N GLU A 213 6.67 9.57 -17.36
CA GLU A 213 7.89 9.14 -18.01
C GLU A 213 8.44 7.82 -17.46
N PRO A 214 8.85 6.86 -18.32
CA PRO A 214 9.40 5.60 -17.85
C PRO A 214 10.84 5.79 -17.35
N ASN A 215 11.25 4.93 -16.41
CA ASN A 215 12.61 4.85 -15.88
C ASN A 215 13.16 6.14 -15.25
N THR A 216 12.25 7.06 -14.85
CA THR A 216 12.60 8.27 -14.11
C THR A 216 12.28 8.11 -12.63
N SER A 217 13.07 8.75 -11.80
CA SER A 217 12.75 8.85 -10.37
C SER A 217 11.64 9.89 -10.17
N ILE A 218 10.65 9.54 -9.36
CA ILE A 218 9.51 10.40 -9.04
C ILE A 218 9.75 11.03 -7.68
N ILE A 219 9.65 12.35 -7.61
CA ILE A 219 9.77 13.08 -6.34
C ILE A 219 8.37 13.38 -5.80
N MET A 220 8.11 12.92 -4.58
CA MET A 220 6.85 13.09 -3.87
C MET A 220 7.04 13.92 -2.61
N ASP A 221 6.28 14.98 -2.49
CA ASP A 221 6.27 15.80 -1.28
C ASP A 221 5.27 15.24 -0.26
N THR A 222 5.79 14.82 0.87
CA THR A 222 5.01 14.22 1.97
C THR A 222 3.95 15.16 2.50
N SER A 223 4.24 16.48 2.55
CA SER A 223 3.33 17.50 3.10
C SER A 223 1.96 17.56 2.41
N LYS A 224 1.89 17.14 1.13
CA LYS A 224 0.63 17.08 0.38
C LYS A 224 -0.34 16.00 0.87
N PHE A 225 0.13 15.11 1.72
CA PHE A 225 -0.63 13.93 2.15
C PHE A 225 -0.81 13.82 3.68
N LEU A 226 -0.35 14.81 4.44
CA LEU A 226 -0.50 14.87 5.90
C LEU A 226 -1.81 15.50 6.36
#